data_50d6d3e162edc6fcb09bc0f5b181b0b9
#
_entry.id   50d6d3e162edc6fcb09bc0f5b181b0b9
#
_cell.length_a   1.000
_cell.length_b   1.000
_cell.length_c   1.000
_cell.angle_alpha   90.00
_cell.angle_beta   90.00
_cell.angle_gamma   90.00
#
_symmetry.space_group_name_H-M   'P 1'
#
loop_
_entity.id
_entity.type
_entity.pdbx_description
1 polymer ?
#
loop_
_entity_poly.entity_id
_entity_poly.type
_entity_poly.pdbx_seq_one_letter_code
_entity_poly.pdbx_strand_id
1 'polypeptide(L)'
;ILLVGNHDAFYKDKSDINSLSILRGWNNIEVISTPTKVTAFNKQLMFCPWGTTTKQIDKCDITFGHFEITSFKFNQHKICEDGINSKELFKKSPLVITGHFHLREERQYKEGQILYLGNPFQMDFGDVYSTKGYYILDIVDGDFSFHENAISPSHQKIKLSTLVEQQTITNSVRNTFKNNIVKLIIDKNVAPDDMDILLKRFLELDSISITVDYDVNFNKFGLIDETEHDFSGVDIAIAIEEFVGMLEEVPDKKDIIKHTINLYNSCR
;
A
#
# COMPACT_ATOMS: atom_id res chain seq x y z
N ILE A 1 -15.66 10.28 14.49
CA ILE A 1 -16.11 8.91 14.15
C ILE A 1 -14.93 8.15 13.57
N LEU A 2 -14.70 6.92 14.05
CA LEU A 2 -13.77 5.95 13.49
C LEU A 2 -14.55 4.77 12.94
N LEU A 3 -14.38 4.47 11.66
CA LEU A 3 -15.02 3.33 11.00
C LEU A 3 -14.04 2.16 11.00
N VAL A 4 -14.46 1.01 11.52
CA VAL A 4 -13.59 -0.18 11.60
C VAL A 4 -13.30 -0.71 10.19
N GLY A 5 -11.99 -0.78 9.85
CA GLY A 5 -11.47 -1.37 8.63
C GLY A 5 -11.07 -2.84 8.79
N ASN A 6 -10.62 -3.46 7.71
CA ASN A 6 -10.19 -4.87 7.70
C ASN A 6 -8.94 -5.12 8.57
N HIS A 7 -8.02 -4.15 8.66
CA HIS A 7 -6.83 -4.24 9.51
C HIS A 7 -7.10 -4.03 11.00
N ASP A 8 -8.25 -3.43 11.35
CA ASP A 8 -8.67 -3.27 12.73
C ASP A 8 -9.41 -4.51 13.25
N ALA A 9 -10.07 -5.24 12.35
CA ALA A 9 -10.90 -6.39 12.69
C ALA A 9 -10.06 -7.63 13.03
N PHE A 10 -10.46 -8.36 14.07
CA PHE A 10 -9.80 -9.61 14.45
C PHE A 10 -10.15 -10.75 13.46
N TYR A 11 -11.41 -10.82 13.03
CA TYR A 11 -11.89 -11.82 12.07
C TYR A 11 -11.96 -11.22 10.66
N LYS A 12 -11.72 -12.07 9.65
CA LYS A 12 -11.70 -11.65 8.25
C LYS A 12 -13.03 -11.07 7.76
N ASP A 13 -14.15 -11.52 8.30
CA ASP A 13 -15.51 -11.24 7.82
C ASP A 13 -16.38 -10.47 8.80
N LYS A 14 -15.84 -10.08 9.99
CA LYS A 14 -16.57 -9.42 11.07
C LYS A 14 -15.75 -8.30 11.69
N SER A 15 -16.44 -7.23 12.06
CA SER A 15 -15.84 -6.02 12.66
C SER A 15 -16.25 -5.80 14.13
N ASP A 16 -17.02 -6.71 14.72
CA ASP A 16 -17.50 -6.61 16.12
C ASP A 16 -16.36 -6.71 17.15
N ILE A 17 -15.37 -7.58 16.89
CA ILE A 17 -14.12 -7.65 17.67
C ILE A 17 -13.02 -6.98 16.88
N ASN A 18 -12.54 -5.86 17.40
CA ASN A 18 -11.56 -5.01 16.71
C ASN A 18 -10.64 -4.25 17.67
N SER A 19 -9.48 -3.83 17.20
CA SER A 19 -8.47 -3.09 17.96
C SER A 19 -8.93 -1.69 18.39
N LEU A 20 -9.82 -1.06 17.64
CA LEU A 20 -10.33 0.29 17.94
C LEU A 20 -11.26 0.30 19.16
N SER A 21 -11.70 -0.86 19.64
CA SER A 21 -12.58 -0.99 20.81
C SER A 21 -11.98 -0.35 22.08
N ILE A 22 -10.66 -0.29 22.18
CA ILE A 22 -9.94 0.38 23.29
C ILE A 22 -10.24 1.90 23.35
N LEU A 23 -10.62 2.50 22.24
CA LEU A 23 -10.90 3.94 22.12
C LEU A 23 -12.34 4.32 22.52
N ARG A 24 -13.24 3.33 22.74
CA ARG A 24 -14.66 3.58 23.07
C ARG A 24 -14.89 4.32 24.39
N GLY A 25 -13.89 4.35 25.27
CA GLY A 25 -13.96 5.10 26.54
C GLY A 25 -13.66 6.60 26.41
N TRP A 26 -13.31 7.10 25.23
CA TRP A 26 -12.94 8.49 25.01
C TRP A 26 -14.16 9.31 24.56
N ASN A 27 -14.50 10.36 25.28
CA ASN A 27 -15.73 11.15 25.09
C ASN A 27 -15.89 11.78 23.69
N ASN A 28 -14.79 11.97 22.97
CA ASN A 28 -14.76 12.63 21.66
C ASN A 28 -14.48 11.64 20.49
N ILE A 29 -14.48 10.35 20.78
CA ILE A 29 -14.27 9.30 19.78
C ILE A 29 -15.46 8.35 19.78
N GLU A 30 -16.07 8.18 18.61
CA GLU A 30 -17.10 7.19 18.37
C GLU A 30 -16.57 6.13 17.40
N VAL A 31 -16.54 4.86 17.84
CA VAL A 31 -16.08 3.73 17.04
C VAL A 31 -17.29 2.96 16.50
N ILE A 32 -17.43 2.98 15.18
CA ILE A 32 -18.49 2.27 14.47
C ILE A 32 -17.97 0.92 13.98
N SER A 33 -18.45 -0.14 14.60
CA SER A 33 -18.12 -1.54 14.30
C SER A 33 -19.30 -2.35 13.76
N THR A 34 -20.48 -1.74 13.65
CA THR A 34 -21.69 -2.33 13.02
C THR A 34 -22.32 -1.31 12.10
N PRO A 35 -23.02 -1.72 11.02
CA PRO A 35 -23.69 -0.80 10.13
C PRO A 35 -24.62 0.14 10.89
N THR A 36 -24.38 1.43 10.83
CA THR A 36 -25.05 2.44 11.64
C THR A 36 -25.58 3.57 10.77
N LYS A 37 -26.86 3.89 10.92
CA LYS A 37 -27.51 5.02 10.24
C LYS A 37 -27.66 6.21 11.17
N VAL A 38 -27.26 7.37 10.71
CA VAL A 38 -27.29 8.62 11.47
C VAL A 38 -27.98 9.71 10.65
N THR A 39 -28.80 10.53 11.30
CA THR A 39 -29.35 11.75 10.70
C THR A 39 -28.52 12.94 11.17
N ALA A 40 -27.90 13.65 10.24
CA ALA A 40 -27.16 14.87 10.51
C ALA A 40 -27.30 15.85 9.35
N PHE A 41 -27.42 17.15 9.64
CA PHE A 41 -27.56 18.22 8.63
C PHE A 41 -28.72 17.98 7.64
N ASN A 42 -29.84 17.43 8.12
CA ASN A 42 -31.00 17.00 7.32
C ASN A 42 -30.69 15.95 6.24
N LYS A 43 -29.57 15.24 6.37
CA LYS A 43 -29.17 14.12 5.52
C LYS A 43 -29.18 12.81 6.29
N GLN A 44 -29.48 11.73 5.58
CA GLN A 44 -29.35 10.39 6.10
C GLN A 44 -27.95 9.86 5.75
N LEU A 45 -27.12 9.61 6.73
CA LEU A 45 -25.76 9.11 6.59
C LEU A 45 -25.71 7.65 7.03
N MET A 46 -25.07 6.80 6.24
CA MET A 46 -24.89 5.39 6.56
C MET A 46 -23.39 5.09 6.73
N PHE A 47 -23.02 4.56 7.88
CA PHE A 47 -21.65 4.17 8.19
C PHE A 47 -21.55 2.65 8.16
N CYS A 48 -20.70 2.13 7.29
CA CYS A 48 -20.59 0.72 6.95
C CYS A 48 -19.15 0.22 7.22
N PRO A 49 -18.86 -0.33 8.40
CA PRO A 49 -17.56 -0.90 8.71
C PRO A 49 -17.26 -2.11 7.83
N TRP A 50 -16.04 -2.63 7.92
CA TRP A 50 -15.61 -3.83 7.22
C TRP A 50 -16.56 -5.02 7.45
N GLY A 51 -16.77 -5.80 6.39
CA GLY A 51 -17.70 -6.94 6.42
C GLY A 51 -19.19 -6.58 6.24
N THR A 52 -19.53 -5.28 6.09
CA THR A 52 -20.92 -4.87 5.81
C THR A 52 -21.34 -5.34 4.42
N THR A 53 -22.45 -6.08 4.37
CA THR A 53 -23.08 -6.51 3.13
C THR A 53 -24.11 -5.50 2.63
N THR A 54 -24.43 -5.49 1.33
CA THR A 54 -25.44 -4.59 0.75
C THR A 54 -26.85 -4.75 1.35
N LYS A 55 -27.16 -5.91 1.94
CA LYS A 55 -28.44 -6.15 2.64
C LYS A 55 -28.56 -5.37 3.95
N GLN A 56 -27.44 -5.04 4.58
CA GLN A 56 -27.37 -4.31 5.84
C GLN A 56 -27.34 -2.78 5.63
N ILE A 57 -27.21 -2.32 4.38
CA ILE A 57 -27.20 -0.90 4.03
C ILE A 57 -28.64 -0.43 3.81
N ASP A 58 -29.09 0.51 4.62
CA ASP A 58 -30.35 1.19 4.41
C ASP A 58 -30.24 2.27 3.34
N LYS A 59 -31.40 2.69 2.77
CA LYS A 59 -31.42 3.86 1.88
C LYS A 59 -31.00 5.12 2.64
N CYS A 60 -30.10 5.89 2.05
CA CYS A 60 -29.52 7.08 2.65
C CYS A 60 -29.03 8.06 1.56
N ASP A 61 -28.62 9.26 1.98
CA ASP A 61 -28.07 10.27 1.08
C ASP A 61 -26.60 10.01 0.79
N ILE A 62 -25.83 9.62 1.83
CA ILE A 62 -24.40 9.37 1.73
C ILE A 62 -24.05 8.08 2.49
N THR A 63 -23.31 7.20 1.85
CA THR A 63 -22.72 6.01 2.48
C THR A 63 -21.23 6.22 2.68
N PHE A 64 -20.78 6.08 3.93
CA PHE A 64 -19.38 5.97 4.28
C PHE A 64 -19.04 4.50 4.54
N GLY A 65 -18.09 3.93 3.83
CA GLY A 65 -17.82 2.51 3.91
C GLY A 65 -16.34 2.14 3.96
N HIS A 66 -16.10 0.86 4.22
CA HIS A 66 -14.79 0.23 4.05
C HIS A 66 -14.99 -1.01 3.18
N PHE A 67 -15.07 -0.78 1.86
CA PHE A 67 -15.57 -1.76 0.89
C PHE A 67 -14.51 -2.21 -0.11
N GLU A 68 -14.66 -3.45 -0.56
CA GLU A 68 -14.14 -3.91 -1.85
C GLU A 68 -15.23 -3.72 -2.90
N ILE A 69 -14.98 -2.89 -3.92
CA ILE A 69 -15.93 -2.64 -5.00
C ILE A 69 -15.34 -3.12 -6.31
N THR A 70 -16.09 -3.96 -7.01
CA THR A 70 -15.66 -4.54 -8.29
C THR A 70 -15.23 -3.48 -9.29
N SER A 71 -14.19 -3.75 -10.05
CA SER A 71 -13.57 -2.94 -11.10
C SER A 71 -12.72 -1.77 -10.59
N PHE A 72 -12.73 -1.43 -9.31
CA PHE A 72 -11.80 -0.43 -8.78
C PHE A 72 -10.40 -1.00 -8.58
N LYS A 73 -9.39 -0.13 -8.62
CA LYS A 73 -7.99 -0.53 -8.50
C LYS A 73 -7.63 -0.83 -7.05
N PHE A 74 -7.23 -2.05 -6.80
CA PHE A 74 -6.63 -2.46 -5.53
C PHE A 74 -5.27 -1.76 -5.33
N ASN A 75 -4.44 -1.79 -6.38
CA ASN A 75 -3.18 -1.08 -6.51
C ASN A 75 -2.93 -0.72 -7.99
N GLN A 76 -1.73 -0.25 -8.34
CA GLN A 76 -1.39 0.15 -9.71
C GLN A 76 -1.50 -1.00 -10.74
N HIS A 77 -1.44 -2.27 -10.29
CA HIS A 77 -1.36 -3.45 -11.15
C HIS A 77 -2.58 -4.37 -11.04
N LYS A 78 -3.38 -4.27 -9.98
CA LYS A 78 -4.47 -5.21 -9.70
C LYS A 78 -5.81 -4.50 -9.57
N ILE A 79 -6.82 -5.03 -10.25
CA ILE A 79 -8.21 -4.59 -10.18
C ILE A 79 -9.00 -5.57 -9.29
N CYS A 80 -9.93 -5.05 -8.51
CA CYS A 80 -10.84 -5.87 -7.70
C CYS A 80 -11.87 -6.56 -8.59
N GLU A 81 -11.91 -7.89 -8.58
CA GLU A 81 -12.82 -8.70 -9.39
C GLU A 81 -14.04 -9.18 -8.57
N ASP A 82 -13.84 -9.52 -7.29
CA ASP A 82 -14.84 -10.19 -6.44
C ASP A 82 -15.50 -9.27 -5.40
N GLY A 83 -15.52 -7.96 -5.64
CA GLY A 83 -16.10 -6.98 -4.72
C GLY A 83 -17.61 -6.78 -4.89
N ILE A 84 -18.15 -5.84 -4.10
CA ILE A 84 -19.53 -5.37 -4.22
C ILE A 84 -19.73 -4.69 -5.58
N ASN A 85 -20.83 -5.02 -6.27
CA ASN A 85 -21.17 -4.33 -7.50
C ASN A 85 -21.66 -2.89 -7.20
N SER A 86 -21.12 -1.89 -7.90
CA SER A 86 -21.48 -0.48 -7.73
C SER A 86 -23.00 -0.22 -7.89
N LYS A 87 -23.67 -0.94 -8.78
CA LYS A 87 -25.14 -0.81 -8.97
C LYS A 87 -25.94 -1.21 -7.73
N GLU A 88 -25.43 -2.16 -6.92
CA GLU A 88 -26.12 -2.53 -5.68
C GLU A 88 -25.97 -1.44 -4.61
N LEU A 89 -24.84 -0.75 -4.59
CA LEU A 89 -24.64 0.41 -3.72
C LEU A 89 -25.52 1.59 -4.13
N PHE A 90 -25.67 1.87 -5.43
CA PHE A 90 -26.52 2.95 -5.91
C PHE A 90 -28.02 2.72 -5.67
N LYS A 91 -28.47 1.49 -5.46
CA LYS A 91 -29.84 1.23 -4.97
C LYS A 91 -30.07 1.78 -3.56
N LYS A 92 -28.98 2.06 -2.84
CA LYS A 92 -28.98 2.47 -1.43
C LYS A 92 -28.61 3.95 -1.25
N SER A 93 -27.63 4.43 -1.98
CA SER A 93 -27.07 5.78 -1.82
C SER A 93 -26.53 6.33 -3.14
N PRO A 94 -26.83 7.59 -3.51
CA PRO A 94 -26.26 8.23 -4.70
C PRO A 94 -24.80 8.63 -4.51
N LEU A 95 -24.30 8.79 -3.27
CA LEU A 95 -22.90 9.10 -2.98
C LEU A 95 -22.33 8.06 -2.03
N VAL A 96 -21.28 7.38 -2.49
CA VAL A 96 -20.53 6.38 -1.71
C VAL A 96 -19.10 6.85 -1.55
N ILE A 97 -18.67 7.05 -0.31
CA ILE A 97 -17.31 7.42 0.07
C ILE A 97 -16.71 6.24 0.83
N THR A 98 -15.59 5.70 0.37
CA THR A 98 -15.05 4.48 0.94
C THR A 98 -13.54 4.50 1.10
N GLY A 99 -13.04 3.79 2.11
CA GLY A 99 -11.66 3.39 2.29
C GLY A 99 -11.42 1.98 1.74
N HIS A 100 -10.40 1.31 2.22
CA HIS A 100 -9.85 0.01 1.92
C HIS A 100 -8.76 0.04 0.85
N PHE A 101 -9.03 0.51 -0.35
CA PHE A 101 -7.99 0.64 -1.38
C PHE A 101 -7.12 1.87 -1.14
N HIS A 102 -5.80 1.69 -1.27
CA HIS A 102 -4.81 2.73 -0.99
C HIS A 102 -4.71 3.78 -2.09
N LEU A 103 -5.19 3.47 -3.30
CA LEU A 103 -5.27 4.43 -4.38
C LEU A 103 -6.52 5.27 -4.26
N ARG A 104 -6.34 6.58 -4.40
CA ARG A 104 -7.44 7.52 -4.57
C ARG A 104 -8.05 7.33 -5.95
N GLU A 105 -9.35 7.09 -6.00
CA GLU A 105 -10.06 6.91 -7.25
C GLU A 105 -11.49 7.45 -7.15
N GLU A 106 -11.88 8.29 -8.10
CA GLU A 106 -13.20 8.88 -8.20
C GLU A 106 -13.86 8.44 -9.50
N ARG A 107 -15.09 7.96 -9.40
CA ARG A 107 -15.89 7.58 -10.57
C ARG A 107 -17.29 8.12 -10.50
N GLN A 108 -17.66 8.84 -11.56
CA GLN A 108 -19.02 9.31 -11.80
C GLN A 108 -19.78 8.28 -12.63
N TYR A 109 -20.99 7.96 -12.19
CA TYR A 109 -21.94 7.10 -12.89
C TYR A 109 -23.24 7.86 -13.12
N LYS A 110 -24.12 7.31 -13.97
CA LYS A 110 -25.46 7.89 -14.18
C LYS A 110 -26.29 7.91 -12.89
N GLU A 111 -26.13 6.89 -12.06
CA GLU A 111 -26.90 6.66 -10.84
C GLU A 111 -26.31 7.37 -9.61
N GLY A 112 -25.06 7.83 -9.66
CA GLY A 112 -24.38 8.45 -8.53
C GLY A 112 -22.86 8.44 -8.67
N GLN A 113 -22.17 8.58 -7.55
CA GLN A 113 -20.71 8.73 -7.49
C GLN A 113 -20.10 7.82 -6.44
N ILE A 114 -18.93 7.27 -6.75
CA ILE A 114 -18.11 6.52 -5.81
C ILE A 114 -16.76 7.20 -5.70
N LEU A 115 -16.35 7.47 -4.46
CA LEU A 115 -15.06 8.02 -4.11
C LEU A 115 -14.29 7.06 -3.21
N TYR A 116 -13.19 6.50 -3.69
CA TYR A 116 -12.14 5.90 -2.84
C TYR A 116 -11.19 6.99 -2.35
N LEU A 117 -11.09 7.12 -1.03
CA LEU A 117 -10.28 8.17 -0.39
C LEU A 117 -8.77 7.95 -0.59
N GLY A 118 -8.35 6.69 -0.67
CA GLY A 118 -6.94 6.34 -0.57
C GLY A 118 -6.38 6.52 0.84
N ASN A 119 -5.07 6.42 0.99
CA ASN A 119 -4.40 6.69 2.28
C ASN A 119 -4.12 8.19 2.44
N PRO A 120 -4.11 8.71 3.67
CA PRO A 120 -3.75 10.10 3.94
C PRO A 120 -2.24 10.38 3.77
N PHE A 121 -1.38 9.36 3.80
CA PHE A 121 0.08 9.41 3.57
C PHE A 121 0.55 8.09 2.96
N GLN A 122 1.77 8.05 2.45
CA GLN A 122 2.34 6.83 1.85
C GLN A 122 2.66 5.80 2.93
N MET A 123 2.20 4.57 2.76
CA MET A 123 2.38 3.48 3.71
C MET A 123 3.62 2.63 3.38
N ASP A 124 3.94 2.49 2.11
CA ASP A 124 5.05 1.67 1.63
C ASP A 124 5.57 2.14 0.26
N PHE A 125 6.55 1.41 -0.28
CA PHE A 125 7.13 1.70 -1.60
C PHE A 125 6.19 1.40 -2.79
N GLY A 126 5.03 0.79 -2.57
CA GLY A 126 3.97 0.67 -3.58
C GLY A 126 3.24 1.99 -3.82
N ASP A 127 3.27 2.89 -2.84
CA ASP A 127 2.64 4.20 -2.88
C ASP A 127 3.51 5.30 -3.53
N VAL A 128 4.75 4.99 -3.91
CA VAL A 128 5.65 5.94 -4.59
C VAL A 128 4.96 6.49 -5.85
N TYR A 129 5.04 7.79 -6.06
CA TYR A 129 4.37 8.56 -7.12
C TYR A 129 2.84 8.69 -6.98
N SER A 130 2.27 8.25 -5.85
CA SER A 130 0.85 8.37 -5.55
C SER A 130 0.61 9.59 -4.68
N THR A 131 -0.21 10.54 -5.15
CA THR A 131 -0.59 11.70 -4.36
C THR A 131 -1.51 11.27 -3.22
N LYS A 132 -1.13 11.57 -1.98
CA LYS A 132 -1.85 11.22 -0.75
C LYS A 132 -2.41 12.46 -0.10
N GLY A 133 -3.46 12.30 0.70
CA GLY A 133 -4.09 13.44 1.37
C GLY A 133 -5.44 13.08 1.98
N TYR A 134 -6.26 14.10 2.17
CA TYR A 134 -7.58 13.97 2.75
C TYR A 134 -8.61 14.78 1.97
N TYR A 135 -9.88 14.52 2.25
CA TYR A 135 -10.99 15.24 1.64
C TYR A 135 -11.73 16.09 2.66
N ILE A 136 -12.21 17.24 2.22
CA ILE A 136 -13.24 18.02 2.92
C ILE A 136 -14.53 17.81 2.13
N LEU A 137 -15.57 17.34 2.82
CA LEU A 137 -16.90 17.11 2.28
C LEU A 137 -17.86 18.15 2.85
N ASP A 138 -18.55 18.90 1.99
CA ASP A 138 -19.77 19.61 2.38
C ASP A 138 -20.93 18.61 2.39
N ILE A 139 -21.44 18.28 3.57
CA ILE A 139 -22.52 17.30 3.71
C ILE A 139 -23.85 17.82 3.15
N VAL A 140 -24.07 19.12 3.12
CA VAL A 140 -25.32 19.72 2.66
C VAL A 140 -25.43 19.63 1.15
N ASP A 141 -24.39 20.05 0.45
CA ASP A 141 -24.37 20.11 -1.01
C ASP A 141 -23.86 18.82 -1.63
N GLY A 142 -23.08 18.04 -0.88
CA GLY A 142 -22.43 16.81 -1.34
C GLY A 142 -21.13 17.05 -2.10
N ASP A 143 -20.66 18.30 -2.16
CA ASP A 143 -19.43 18.69 -2.80
C ASP A 143 -18.21 18.32 -1.95
N PHE A 144 -17.13 17.89 -2.58
CA PHE A 144 -15.91 17.58 -1.87
C PHE A 144 -14.66 18.10 -2.59
N SER A 145 -13.64 18.43 -1.81
CA SER A 145 -12.33 18.87 -2.28
C SER A 145 -11.22 18.03 -1.70
N PHE A 146 -10.24 17.70 -2.55
CA PHE A 146 -9.04 16.97 -2.13
C PHE A 146 -7.95 17.95 -1.68
N HIS A 147 -7.29 17.63 -0.57
CA HIS A 147 -6.17 18.36 -0.01
C HIS A 147 -4.96 17.44 0.11
N GLU A 148 -3.89 17.77 -0.63
CA GLU A 148 -2.67 16.98 -0.63
C GLU A 148 -1.94 17.08 0.72
N ASN A 149 -1.43 15.95 1.19
CA ASN A 149 -0.55 15.88 2.34
C ASN A 149 0.91 16.08 1.91
N ALA A 150 1.38 17.29 1.99
CA ALA A 150 2.77 17.66 1.70
C ALA A 150 3.70 17.63 2.94
N ILE A 151 3.18 17.22 4.12
CA ILE A 151 3.91 17.30 5.39
C ILE A 151 4.49 15.95 5.79
N SER A 152 3.75 14.87 5.56
CA SER A 152 4.19 13.53 5.96
C SER A 152 5.40 13.08 5.13
N PRO A 153 6.29 12.27 5.73
CA PRO A 153 7.37 11.61 5.00
C PRO A 153 6.85 10.84 3.79
N SER A 154 7.60 10.85 2.72
CA SER A 154 7.30 10.07 1.53
C SER A 154 8.29 8.92 1.34
N HIS A 155 7.86 7.88 0.64
CA HIS A 155 8.73 6.82 0.16
C HIS A 155 9.33 7.25 -1.19
N GLN A 156 10.63 7.13 -1.32
CA GLN A 156 11.37 7.51 -2.53
C GLN A 156 12.16 6.31 -3.06
N LYS A 157 12.10 6.06 -4.37
CA LYS A 157 12.95 5.09 -5.06
C LYS A 157 13.94 5.85 -5.93
N ILE A 158 15.23 5.62 -5.76
CA ILE A 158 16.27 6.28 -6.54
C ILE A 158 17.30 5.25 -7.00
N LYS A 159 17.69 5.30 -8.26
CA LYS A 159 18.76 4.46 -8.82
C LYS A 159 20.11 5.06 -8.53
N LEU A 160 21.07 4.20 -8.19
CA LEU A 160 22.45 4.65 -7.97
C LEU A 160 23.05 5.29 -9.23
N SER A 161 22.75 4.76 -10.42
CA SER A 161 23.17 5.35 -11.69
C SER A 161 22.80 6.83 -11.80
N THR A 162 21.56 7.18 -11.44
CA THR A 162 21.06 8.56 -11.47
C THR A 162 21.81 9.47 -10.51
N LEU A 163 22.22 8.97 -9.34
CA LEU A 163 23.01 9.74 -8.37
C LEU A 163 24.44 9.96 -8.83
N VAL A 164 25.06 8.96 -9.43
CA VAL A 164 26.45 9.04 -9.93
C VAL A 164 26.55 9.96 -11.14
N GLU A 165 25.57 9.97 -12.04
CA GLU A 165 25.54 10.85 -13.20
C GLU A 165 25.50 12.34 -12.82
N GLN A 166 24.92 12.67 -11.67
CA GLN A 166 24.82 14.05 -11.20
C GLN A 166 26.12 14.62 -10.62
N GLN A 167 27.19 13.83 -10.47
CA GLN A 167 28.54 14.16 -9.96
C GLN A 167 28.58 14.99 -8.67
N THR A 168 27.50 15.67 -8.31
CA THR A 168 27.35 16.50 -7.10
C THR A 168 26.00 16.25 -6.46
N ILE A 169 25.94 16.34 -5.14
CA ILE A 169 24.68 16.28 -4.39
C ILE A 169 23.92 17.60 -4.59
N THR A 170 23.03 17.60 -5.57
CA THR A 170 22.16 18.74 -5.87
C THR A 170 21.09 18.96 -4.79
N ASN A 171 20.44 20.12 -4.78
CA ASN A 171 19.29 20.35 -3.90
C ASN A 171 18.13 19.38 -4.17
N SER A 172 17.96 18.95 -5.42
CA SER A 172 16.97 17.91 -5.76
C SER A 172 17.27 16.60 -5.08
N VAL A 173 18.52 16.13 -5.10
CA VAL A 173 18.96 14.91 -4.38
C VAL A 173 18.73 15.07 -2.88
N ARG A 174 19.14 16.21 -2.28
CA ARG A 174 18.91 16.48 -0.86
C ARG A 174 17.43 16.37 -0.48
N ASN A 175 16.54 16.97 -1.28
CA ASN A 175 15.11 16.92 -1.04
C ASN A 175 14.51 15.51 -1.15
N THR A 176 15.08 14.65 -2.02
CA THR A 176 14.67 13.25 -2.12
C THR A 176 14.98 12.47 -0.84
N PHE A 177 16.09 12.78 -0.16
CA PHE A 177 16.49 12.08 1.05
C PHE A 177 15.89 12.70 2.31
N LYS A 178 15.93 14.03 2.42
CA LYS A 178 15.58 14.76 3.65
C LYS A 178 14.16 14.44 4.14
N ASN A 179 14.07 13.90 5.36
CA ASN A 179 12.82 13.52 6.02
C ASN A 179 11.99 12.48 5.25
N ASN A 180 12.62 11.70 4.38
CA ASN A 180 11.97 10.66 3.58
C ASN A 180 12.50 9.27 3.90
N ILE A 181 11.74 8.25 3.51
CA ILE A 181 12.11 6.83 3.54
C ILE A 181 12.62 6.48 2.15
N VAL A 182 13.90 6.19 2.00
CA VAL A 182 14.54 6.03 0.69
C VAL A 182 14.89 4.57 0.41
N LYS A 183 14.53 4.09 -0.77
CA LYS A 183 15.04 2.85 -1.35
C LYS A 183 16.07 3.18 -2.42
N LEU A 184 17.34 2.88 -2.11
CA LEU A 184 18.44 2.99 -3.05
C LEU A 184 18.52 1.72 -3.89
N ILE A 185 18.29 1.84 -5.18
CA ILE A 185 18.37 0.72 -6.13
C ILE A 185 19.77 0.70 -6.74
N ILE A 186 20.52 -0.38 -6.47
CA ILE A 186 21.83 -0.62 -7.01
C ILE A 186 21.69 -1.25 -8.39
N ASP A 187 21.83 -0.44 -9.41
CA ASP A 187 21.72 -0.80 -10.83
C ASP A 187 23.08 -0.79 -11.57
N LYS A 188 24.17 -0.66 -10.81
CA LYS A 188 25.57 -0.71 -11.30
C LYS A 188 26.42 -1.54 -10.35
N ASN A 189 27.47 -2.14 -10.89
CA ASN A 189 28.49 -2.78 -10.07
C ASN A 189 29.25 -1.73 -9.27
N VAL A 190 29.27 -1.88 -7.96
CA VAL A 190 29.98 -1.02 -7.01
C VAL A 190 30.82 -1.91 -6.10
N ALA A 191 32.08 -1.57 -5.91
CA ALA A 191 32.91 -2.28 -4.95
C ALA A 191 32.33 -2.13 -3.53
N PRO A 192 32.44 -3.15 -2.65
CA PRO A 192 31.88 -3.09 -1.29
C PRO A 192 32.34 -1.87 -0.50
N ASP A 193 33.63 -1.55 -0.57
CA ASP A 193 34.21 -0.39 0.14
C ASP A 193 33.61 0.94 -0.35
N ASP A 194 33.38 1.07 -1.66
CA ASP A 194 32.74 2.25 -2.24
C ASP A 194 31.27 2.36 -1.83
N MET A 195 30.59 1.23 -1.68
CA MET A 195 29.21 1.18 -1.22
C MET A 195 29.08 1.72 0.21
N ASP A 196 29.98 1.32 1.12
CA ASP A 196 29.98 1.81 2.50
C ASP A 196 30.20 3.33 2.57
N ILE A 197 31.11 3.85 1.75
CA ILE A 197 31.35 5.30 1.63
C ILE A 197 30.10 6.03 1.13
N LEU A 198 29.45 5.50 0.11
CA LEU A 198 28.24 6.09 -0.47
C LEU A 198 27.08 6.09 0.54
N LEU A 199 26.84 4.98 1.22
CA LEU A 199 25.78 4.87 2.22
C LEU A 199 26.00 5.86 3.37
N LYS A 200 27.24 6.01 3.87
CA LYS A 200 27.57 7.02 4.89
C LYS A 200 27.22 8.44 4.42
N ARG A 201 27.58 8.78 3.18
CA ARG A 201 27.24 10.12 2.61
C ARG A 201 25.72 10.34 2.47
N PHE A 202 24.97 9.30 2.12
CA PHE A 202 23.51 9.42 1.99
C PHE A 202 22.82 9.51 3.35
N LEU A 203 23.35 8.85 4.39
CA LEU A 203 22.85 8.99 5.76
C LEU A 203 23.01 10.43 6.29
N GLU A 204 24.03 11.18 5.81
CA GLU A 204 24.23 12.60 6.15
C GLU A 204 23.17 13.54 5.53
N LEU A 205 22.27 13.01 4.66
CA LEU A 205 21.21 13.79 4.01
C LEU A 205 19.90 13.86 4.80
N ASP A 206 19.92 13.54 6.09
CA ASP A 206 18.78 13.61 7.00
C ASP A 206 17.58 12.74 6.56
N SER A 207 17.82 11.59 5.95
CA SER A 207 16.77 10.62 5.65
C SER A 207 16.26 9.93 6.93
N ILE A 208 14.99 9.56 6.97
CA ILE A 208 14.43 8.75 8.07
C ILE A 208 15.04 7.35 8.06
N SER A 209 15.11 6.74 6.88
CA SER A 209 15.79 5.47 6.67
C SER A 209 16.23 5.31 5.22
N ILE A 210 17.26 4.50 5.02
CA ILE A 210 17.73 4.08 3.69
C ILE A 210 17.74 2.56 3.68
N THR A 211 17.04 1.98 2.71
CA THR A 211 17.14 0.54 2.38
C THR A 211 17.84 0.40 1.05
N VAL A 212 18.69 -0.61 0.94
CA VAL A 212 19.40 -0.93 -0.30
C VAL A 212 18.71 -2.13 -0.95
N ASP A 213 18.41 -1.98 -2.24
CA ASP A 213 17.85 -3.04 -3.08
C ASP A 213 18.72 -3.18 -4.33
N TYR A 214 18.93 -4.39 -4.81
CA TYR A 214 19.73 -4.64 -6.01
C TYR A 214 18.80 -4.86 -7.19
N ASP A 215 18.97 -4.06 -8.25
CA ASP A 215 18.30 -4.28 -9.54
C ASP A 215 18.96 -5.51 -10.20
N VAL A 216 18.62 -6.68 -9.67
CA VAL A 216 19.06 -7.93 -10.24
C VAL A 216 18.23 -8.12 -11.50
N ASN A 217 18.85 -7.94 -12.65
CA ASN A 217 18.23 -8.20 -13.94
C ASN A 217 18.11 -9.74 -14.10
N PHE A 218 17.10 -10.32 -13.42
CA PHE A 218 16.82 -11.76 -13.48
C PHE A 218 16.63 -12.25 -14.91
N ASN A 219 16.24 -11.39 -15.83
CA ASN A 219 16.15 -11.67 -17.25
C ASN A 219 17.50 -12.02 -17.91
N LYS A 220 18.65 -11.63 -17.32
CA LYS A 220 19.97 -12.08 -17.80
C LYS A 220 20.23 -13.55 -17.55
N PHE A 221 19.52 -14.19 -16.62
CA PHE A 221 19.70 -15.59 -16.25
C PHE A 221 18.62 -16.52 -16.84
N GLY A 222 17.64 -16.00 -17.61
CA GLY A 222 16.64 -16.84 -18.28
C GLY A 222 15.69 -17.61 -17.33
N LEU A 223 15.57 -17.18 -16.07
CA LEU A 223 14.97 -17.95 -14.98
C LEU A 223 13.51 -17.61 -14.67
N ILE A 224 12.95 -16.56 -15.23
CA ILE A 224 11.53 -16.24 -15.03
C ILE A 224 10.95 -15.82 -16.38
N ASP A 225 10.15 -16.71 -16.95
CA ASP A 225 9.15 -16.36 -17.93
C ASP A 225 8.09 -15.49 -17.19
N GLU A 226 7.68 -14.35 -17.76
CA GLU A 226 6.75 -13.40 -17.14
C GLU A 226 5.32 -13.93 -16.95
N THR A 227 5.13 -15.24 -17.05
CA THR A 227 3.86 -15.89 -16.76
C THR A 227 3.78 -16.16 -15.26
N GLU A 228 2.72 -15.64 -14.64
CA GLU A 228 2.27 -15.81 -13.26
C GLU A 228 2.71 -17.14 -12.63
N HIS A 229 3.81 -17.16 -11.90
CA HIS A 229 4.17 -18.30 -11.07
C HIS A 229 3.58 -18.11 -9.68
N ASP A 230 2.56 -18.92 -9.39
CA ASP A 230 2.11 -19.20 -8.04
C ASP A 230 3.24 -19.89 -7.28
N PHE A 231 3.95 -19.15 -6.43
CA PHE A 231 5.03 -19.66 -5.59
C PHE A 231 4.55 -20.51 -4.41
N SER A 232 3.25 -20.78 -4.29
CA SER A 232 2.67 -21.55 -3.16
C SER A 232 3.09 -23.03 -3.13
N GLY A 233 3.76 -23.52 -4.16
CA GLY A 233 4.22 -24.91 -4.29
C GLY A 233 5.72 -25.08 -4.50
N VAL A 234 6.54 -24.00 -4.49
CA VAL A 234 7.97 -24.11 -4.76
C VAL A 234 8.70 -24.62 -3.52
N ASP A 235 9.40 -25.75 -3.65
CA ASP A 235 10.37 -26.16 -2.65
C ASP A 235 11.60 -25.24 -2.72
N ILE A 236 11.72 -24.37 -1.70
CA ILE A 236 12.77 -23.36 -1.64
C ILE A 236 14.17 -24.00 -1.63
N ALA A 237 14.34 -25.20 -1.11
CA ALA A 237 15.63 -25.89 -1.14
C ALA A 237 16.03 -26.24 -2.58
N ILE A 238 15.06 -26.74 -3.37
CA ILE A 238 15.27 -27.02 -4.82
C ILE A 238 15.58 -25.72 -5.57
N ALA A 239 14.85 -24.65 -5.32
CA ALA A 239 15.10 -23.37 -5.96
C ALA A 239 16.50 -22.80 -5.63
N ILE A 240 17.00 -22.97 -4.41
CA ILE A 240 18.38 -22.61 -4.00
C ILE A 240 19.40 -23.45 -4.76
N GLU A 241 19.19 -24.77 -4.85
CA GLU A 241 20.10 -25.68 -5.57
C GLU A 241 20.20 -25.34 -7.05
N GLU A 242 19.06 -25.11 -7.71
CA GLU A 242 19.00 -24.72 -9.10
C GLU A 242 19.66 -23.38 -9.35
N PHE A 243 19.35 -22.38 -8.54
CA PHE A 243 19.91 -21.03 -8.67
C PHE A 243 21.43 -21.03 -8.53
N VAL A 244 21.96 -21.63 -7.46
CA VAL A 244 23.42 -21.69 -7.24
C VAL A 244 24.09 -22.58 -8.29
N GLY A 245 23.40 -23.62 -8.76
CA GLY A 245 23.87 -24.47 -9.86
C GLY A 245 24.14 -23.70 -11.16
N MET A 246 23.31 -22.72 -11.49
CA MET A 246 23.38 -21.91 -12.71
C MET A 246 24.43 -20.79 -12.65
N LEU A 247 24.90 -20.41 -11.47
CA LEU A 247 25.93 -19.37 -11.36
C LEU A 247 27.25 -19.86 -11.95
N GLU A 248 27.71 -19.23 -13.04
CA GLU A 248 29.04 -19.44 -13.58
C GLU A 248 30.08 -18.75 -12.68
N GLU A 249 31.28 -19.31 -12.53
CA GLU A 249 32.41 -18.74 -11.81
C GLU A 249 32.26 -18.63 -10.25
N VAL A 250 31.34 -19.36 -9.63
CA VAL A 250 31.21 -19.41 -8.18
C VAL A 250 32.00 -20.63 -7.64
N PRO A 251 33.07 -20.43 -6.85
CA PRO A 251 33.76 -21.53 -6.20
C PRO A 251 32.86 -22.16 -5.11
N ASP A 252 33.07 -23.44 -4.84
CA ASP A 252 32.43 -24.17 -3.73
C ASP A 252 30.89 -24.13 -3.68
N LYS A 253 30.23 -24.23 -4.84
CA LYS A 253 28.77 -24.23 -4.96
C LYS A 253 28.05 -25.12 -3.95
N LYS A 254 28.63 -26.32 -3.65
CA LYS A 254 28.03 -27.26 -2.70
C LYS A 254 27.97 -26.70 -1.28
N ASP A 255 29.01 -26.00 -0.86
CA ASP A 255 29.08 -25.41 0.47
C ASP A 255 28.14 -24.20 0.57
N ILE A 256 28.02 -23.40 -0.50
CA ILE A 256 27.06 -22.29 -0.57
C ILE A 256 25.63 -22.81 -0.50
N ILE A 257 25.27 -23.82 -1.27
CA ILE A 257 23.94 -24.44 -1.22
C ILE A 257 23.64 -24.93 0.20
N LYS A 258 24.56 -25.71 0.78
CA LYS A 258 24.41 -26.26 2.13
C LYS A 258 24.25 -25.16 3.19
N HIS A 259 25.03 -24.10 3.11
CA HIS A 259 24.98 -22.98 4.04
C HIS A 259 23.65 -22.21 3.89
N THR A 260 23.24 -21.93 2.68
CA THR A 260 21.98 -21.20 2.40
C THR A 260 20.74 -21.98 2.84
N ILE A 261 20.71 -23.29 2.59
CA ILE A 261 19.62 -24.17 3.06
C ILE A 261 19.59 -24.23 4.59
N ASN A 262 20.75 -24.31 5.26
CA ASN A 262 20.82 -24.29 6.71
C ASN A 262 20.32 -22.98 7.31
N LEU A 263 20.68 -21.82 6.72
CA LEU A 263 20.15 -20.52 7.11
C LEU A 263 18.63 -20.47 6.96
N TYR A 264 18.12 -20.88 5.82
CA TYR A 264 16.67 -20.93 5.57
C TYR A 264 15.93 -21.78 6.62
N ASN A 265 16.45 -22.96 6.94
CA ASN A 265 15.84 -23.85 7.94
C ASN A 265 15.96 -23.31 9.37
N SER A 266 16.96 -22.48 9.66
CA SER A 266 17.11 -21.85 10.98
C SER A 266 16.18 -20.66 11.21
N CYS A 267 15.59 -20.09 10.15
CA CYS A 267 14.64 -18.99 10.20
C CYS A 267 13.16 -19.45 10.23
N ARG A 268 12.93 -20.75 10.21
CA ARG A 268 11.60 -21.37 10.36
C ARG A 268 11.37 -21.79 11.81
#